data_0f31663c106374f977e8ed2d4d37b567
#
_entry.id   0f31663c106374f977e8ed2d4d37b567
#
_cell.length_a   1.000
_cell.length_b   1.000
_cell.length_c   1.000
_cell.angle_alpha   90.00
_cell.angle_beta   90.00
_cell.angle_gamma   90.00
#
_symmetry.space_group_name_H-M   'P 1'
#
loop_
_entity.id
_entity.type
_entity.pdbx_description
1 polymer ?
#
loop_
_entity_poly.entity_id
_entity_poly.type
_entity_poly.pdbx_seq_one_letter_code
_entity_poly.pdbx_strand_id
1 'polypeptide(L)'
;MTNEQTLVVESGHPLGLFQSHPEAPRVIITNSMMVGMFDNQKDWEIAAQMGVANYGQMTAGGWMYIGPQGIVHGTFNTLLNAGRMKLGVPQNGNLNGHLFVSSGLGGMSGAQPKAAEIAGAVAIIAEVDYSRIETRHRQGWVQHITSDLSEAYRLATDAMARRIPCSIAYHGNVVNLLEYALHHNIHIELLSDQTSCHAVYEGGYCPAGISFEERTRMLKEDRETFDKMVDETLRRHFHVIKELVARGTYFFDYGNSFMKAIYDAGVKEISRNGTNEKDGFIWPSYVEDIMGPQLFDYGYGPFRWVCLSGKKEDLIKTDHAAMECIPKDRRGQDMDNWIWIRDAEKNNLVVGTQARILYQDALGRMNIALRFNEMVRRGEVGPIMLGRDHHDVSRSEEHTS
;
A
#
# COMPACT_ATOMS: atom_id res chain seq x y z
N MET A 1 3.77 6.13 -35.38
CA MET A 1 2.38 6.46 -35.01
C MET A 1 1.95 7.75 -35.68
N THR A 2 0.72 7.79 -36.15
CA THR A 2 0.09 9.02 -36.70
C THR A 2 -0.94 9.54 -35.70
N ASN A 3 -1.55 10.69 -36.00
CA ASN A 3 -2.67 11.21 -35.18
C ASN A 3 -3.97 10.38 -35.31
N GLU A 4 -3.97 9.41 -36.21
CA GLU A 4 -5.11 8.53 -36.45
C GLU A 4 -4.88 7.10 -35.94
N GLN A 5 -3.87 6.92 -35.09
CA GLN A 5 -3.53 5.63 -34.51
C GLN A 5 -3.32 5.71 -33.00
N THR A 6 -3.74 4.66 -32.32
CA THR A 6 -3.49 4.42 -30.90
C THR A 6 -2.64 3.16 -30.74
N LEU A 7 -1.52 3.27 -30.05
CA LEU A 7 -0.73 2.12 -29.58
C LEU A 7 -1.38 1.51 -28.35
N VAL A 8 -1.65 0.22 -28.39
CA VAL A 8 -2.11 -0.55 -27.22
C VAL A 8 -0.97 -1.44 -26.73
N VAL A 9 -0.70 -1.36 -25.44
CA VAL A 9 0.33 -2.13 -24.74
C VAL A 9 -0.32 -2.84 -23.57
N GLU A 10 -0.09 -4.14 -23.45
CA GLU A 10 -0.61 -4.95 -22.34
C GLU A 10 0.55 -5.64 -21.63
N SER A 11 0.56 -5.52 -20.30
CA SER A 11 1.60 -6.12 -19.43
C SER A 11 3.02 -5.94 -19.95
N GLY A 12 3.30 -4.76 -20.53
CA GLY A 12 4.59 -4.42 -21.13
C GLY A 12 4.78 -4.88 -22.57
N HIS A 13 3.85 -5.59 -23.17
CA HIS A 13 3.91 -6.08 -24.55
C HIS A 13 3.06 -5.23 -25.49
N PRO A 14 3.62 -4.67 -26.58
CA PRO A 14 2.81 -3.97 -27.58
C PRO A 14 1.90 -4.95 -28.30
N LEU A 15 0.59 -4.75 -28.19
CA LEU A 15 -0.43 -5.54 -28.92
C LEU A 15 -0.56 -5.08 -30.36
N GLY A 16 -0.44 -3.78 -30.61
CA GLY A 16 -0.52 -3.24 -31.96
C GLY A 16 -0.87 -1.76 -32.03
N LEU A 17 -0.89 -1.25 -33.26
CA LEU A 17 -1.40 0.06 -33.62
C LEU A 17 -2.81 -0.10 -34.20
N PHE A 18 -3.76 0.49 -33.53
CA PHE A 18 -5.18 0.44 -33.92
C PHE A 18 -5.60 1.77 -34.54
N GLN A 19 -6.48 1.71 -35.53
CA GLN A 19 -7.08 2.91 -36.08
C GLN A 19 -7.87 3.66 -35.01
N SER A 20 -7.72 4.98 -35.00
CA SER A 20 -8.28 5.85 -33.99
C SER A 20 -8.58 7.22 -34.62
N HIS A 21 -8.70 8.26 -33.84
CA HIS A 21 -8.97 9.62 -34.27
C HIS A 21 -8.15 10.64 -33.48
N PRO A 22 -8.00 11.89 -33.93
CA PRO A 22 -7.11 12.87 -33.30
C PRO A 22 -7.39 13.15 -31.82
N GLU A 23 -8.63 13.00 -31.38
CA GLU A 23 -9.05 13.26 -30.00
C GLU A 23 -8.86 12.03 -29.07
N ALA A 24 -8.57 10.85 -29.63
CA ALA A 24 -8.35 9.63 -28.84
C ALA A 24 -6.97 9.60 -28.20
N PRO A 25 -6.76 8.81 -27.12
CA PRO A 25 -5.45 8.58 -26.54
C PRO A 25 -4.45 8.07 -27.57
N ARG A 26 -3.22 8.56 -27.51
CA ARG A 26 -2.13 8.09 -28.37
C ARG A 26 -1.62 6.72 -27.96
N VAL A 27 -1.65 6.43 -26.66
CA VAL A 27 -1.20 5.17 -26.09
C VAL A 27 -2.20 4.73 -25.04
N ILE A 28 -2.58 3.47 -25.08
CA ILE A 28 -3.34 2.80 -24.01
C ILE A 28 -2.43 1.72 -23.44
N ILE A 29 -2.22 1.75 -22.13
CA ILE A 29 -1.42 0.77 -21.41
C ILE A 29 -2.33 0.10 -20.38
N THR A 30 -2.37 -1.23 -20.43
CA THR A 30 -3.13 -2.06 -19.51
C THR A 30 -2.23 -3.13 -18.88
N ASN A 31 -2.70 -3.74 -17.80
CA ASN A 31 -2.10 -4.92 -17.21
C ASN A 31 -3.11 -6.05 -17.16
N SER A 32 -2.67 -7.25 -17.51
CA SER A 32 -3.40 -8.47 -17.20
C SER A 32 -3.03 -8.95 -15.81
N MET A 33 -4.04 -9.34 -15.04
CA MET A 33 -3.88 -9.98 -13.75
C MET A 33 -4.53 -11.36 -13.78
N MET A 34 -3.88 -12.32 -13.12
CA MET A 34 -4.42 -13.66 -12.94
C MET A 34 -5.46 -13.66 -11.83
N VAL A 35 -6.63 -14.22 -12.09
CA VAL A 35 -7.74 -14.28 -11.13
C VAL A 35 -8.45 -15.63 -11.15
N GLY A 36 -9.12 -15.96 -10.05
CA GLY A 36 -9.95 -17.15 -9.94
C GLY A 36 -9.15 -18.44 -9.99
N MET A 37 -9.57 -19.38 -10.83
CA MET A 37 -8.97 -20.72 -10.88
C MET A 37 -7.51 -20.77 -11.36
N PHE A 38 -7.00 -19.70 -11.92
CA PHE A 38 -5.62 -19.57 -12.41
C PHE A 38 -4.71 -18.83 -11.42
N ASP A 39 -5.23 -18.41 -10.27
CA ASP A 39 -4.48 -17.67 -9.25
C ASP A 39 -3.65 -18.61 -8.39
N ASN A 40 -2.63 -19.20 -9.00
CA ASN A 40 -1.66 -20.05 -8.36
C ASN A 40 -0.28 -19.88 -9.00
N GLN A 41 0.78 -20.20 -8.26
CA GLN A 41 2.17 -19.96 -8.68
C GLN A 41 2.51 -20.62 -10.01
N LYS A 42 2.05 -21.83 -10.25
CA LYS A 42 2.36 -22.59 -11.49
C LYS A 42 1.76 -21.93 -12.73
N ASP A 43 0.48 -21.59 -12.67
CA ASP A 43 -0.20 -20.93 -13.79
C ASP A 43 0.37 -19.54 -14.02
N TRP A 44 0.73 -18.85 -12.94
CA TRP A 44 1.41 -17.55 -12.97
C TRP A 44 2.75 -17.63 -13.73
N GLU A 45 3.60 -18.61 -13.41
CA GLU A 45 4.89 -18.80 -14.07
C GLU A 45 4.72 -19.11 -15.55
N ILE A 46 3.74 -19.93 -15.91
CA ILE A 46 3.42 -20.23 -17.30
C ILE A 46 2.97 -18.96 -18.04
N ALA A 47 2.04 -18.20 -17.48
CA ALA A 47 1.52 -16.98 -18.08
C ALA A 47 2.61 -15.89 -18.21
N ALA A 48 3.49 -15.79 -17.24
CA ALA A 48 4.65 -14.87 -17.28
C ALA A 48 5.65 -15.26 -18.37
N GLN A 49 5.95 -16.54 -18.50
CA GLN A 49 6.83 -17.06 -19.59
C GLN A 49 6.23 -16.83 -20.97
N MET A 50 4.91 -16.92 -21.09
CA MET A 50 4.20 -16.62 -22.33
C MET A 50 4.05 -15.12 -22.61
N GLY A 51 4.41 -14.26 -21.68
CA GLY A 51 4.22 -12.81 -21.80
C GLY A 51 2.75 -12.35 -21.71
N VAL A 52 1.86 -13.20 -21.18
CA VAL A 52 0.44 -12.92 -21.07
C VAL A 52 0.11 -12.20 -19.77
N ALA A 53 0.81 -12.51 -18.70
CA ALA A 53 0.66 -11.85 -17.42
C ALA A 53 2.00 -11.27 -16.95
N ASN A 54 1.94 -10.23 -16.14
CA ASN A 54 3.10 -9.62 -15.55
C ASN A 54 2.90 -9.52 -14.03
N TYR A 55 3.93 -9.94 -13.28
CA TYR A 55 3.88 -9.78 -11.83
C TYR A 55 4.09 -8.30 -11.50
N GLY A 56 3.07 -7.69 -11.02
CA GLY A 56 3.16 -6.30 -10.59
C GLY A 56 1.82 -5.86 -10.05
N GLN A 57 1.87 -5.42 -8.83
CA GLN A 57 0.70 -4.76 -8.27
C GLN A 57 0.51 -3.45 -9.03
N MET A 58 -0.73 -3.15 -9.34
CA MET A 58 -1.25 -1.94 -9.97
C MET A 58 -0.24 -0.93 -10.52
N THR A 59 0.41 -0.18 -9.63
CA THR A 59 1.37 0.87 -10.00
C THR A 59 2.72 0.34 -10.45
N ALA A 60 3.13 -0.80 -9.94
CA ALA A 60 4.43 -1.41 -10.28
C ALA A 60 4.36 -2.22 -11.58
N GLY A 61 3.21 -2.83 -11.89
CA GLY A 61 3.01 -3.59 -13.12
C GLY A 61 2.72 -2.73 -14.35
N GLY A 62 2.32 -1.47 -14.15
CA GLY A 62 2.11 -0.50 -15.24
C GLY A 62 3.39 0.16 -15.68
N TRP A 63 3.43 0.58 -16.92
CA TRP A 63 4.53 1.38 -17.45
C TRP A 63 4.61 2.78 -16.85
N MET A 64 3.59 3.16 -16.12
CA MET A 64 3.46 4.45 -15.50
C MET A 64 3.91 4.41 -14.04
N TYR A 65 5.13 3.95 -13.83
CA TYR A 65 5.74 3.96 -12.51
C TYR A 65 6.08 5.38 -12.08
N ILE A 66 5.36 5.86 -11.09
CA ILE A 66 5.55 7.20 -10.51
C ILE A 66 6.44 7.17 -9.27
N GLY A 67 7.24 6.13 -9.11
CA GLY A 67 8.01 5.89 -7.91
C GLY A 67 7.11 5.47 -6.73
N PRO A 68 7.57 5.68 -5.51
CA PRO A 68 6.86 5.20 -4.32
C PRO A 68 5.58 5.99 -3.97
N GLN A 69 5.26 7.06 -4.67
CA GLN A 69 4.12 7.92 -4.33
C GLN A 69 2.79 7.18 -4.26
N GLY A 70 2.54 6.24 -5.18
CA GLY A 70 1.28 5.51 -5.24
C GLY A 70 1.03 4.70 -3.96
N ILE A 71 2.05 3.97 -3.52
CA ILE A 71 1.97 3.14 -2.32
C ILE A 71 1.87 4.01 -1.06
N VAL A 72 2.66 5.09 -0.98
CA VAL A 72 2.60 6.03 0.15
C VAL A 72 1.22 6.67 0.24
N HIS A 73 0.64 7.09 -0.90
CA HIS A 73 -0.67 7.72 -0.94
C HIS A 73 -1.80 6.73 -0.56
N GLY A 74 -1.74 5.50 -1.05
CA GLY A 74 -2.70 4.45 -0.68
C GLY A 74 -2.67 4.18 0.82
N THR A 75 -1.49 3.96 1.39
CA THR A 75 -1.33 3.73 2.84
C THR A 75 -1.73 4.95 3.67
N PHE A 76 -1.38 6.16 3.22
CA PHE A 76 -1.80 7.41 3.86
C PHE A 76 -3.33 7.51 3.96
N ASN A 77 -4.04 7.30 2.84
CA ASN A 77 -5.51 7.32 2.82
C ASN A 77 -6.11 6.22 3.69
N THR A 78 -5.55 5.01 3.64
CA THR A 78 -6.01 3.89 4.47
C THR A 78 -5.92 4.23 5.96
N LEU A 79 -4.76 4.68 6.43
CA LEU A 79 -4.54 5.00 7.84
C LEU A 79 -5.41 6.17 8.30
N LEU A 80 -5.49 7.24 7.52
CA LEU A 80 -6.26 8.41 7.88
C LEU A 80 -7.76 8.11 7.98
N ASN A 81 -8.29 7.33 7.03
CA ASN A 81 -9.70 6.92 7.06
C ASN A 81 -9.99 5.87 8.13
N ALA A 82 -9.07 4.95 8.42
CA ALA A 82 -9.17 4.06 9.58
C ALA A 82 -9.28 4.87 10.89
N GLY A 83 -8.46 5.91 11.05
CA GLY A 83 -8.52 6.79 12.20
C GLY A 83 -9.85 7.56 12.31
N ARG A 84 -10.38 8.04 11.20
CA ARG A 84 -11.70 8.70 11.16
C ARG A 84 -12.82 7.75 11.58
N MET A 85 -12.80 6.54 11.07
CA MET A 85 -13.85 5.55 11.31
C MET A 85 -13.80 4.95 12.72
N LYS A 86 -12.62 4.67 13.24
CA LYS A 86 -12.43 3.86 14.44
C LYS A 86 -11.95 4.64 15.65
N LEU A 87 -11.26 5.77 15.46
CA LEU A 87 -10.67 6.56 16.54
C LEU A 87 -11.35 7.93 16.72
N GLY A 88 -12.37 8.24 15.92
CA GLY A 88 -13.08 9.52 16.00
C GLY A 88 -12.25 10.73 15.53
N VAL A 89 -11.23 10.52 14.72
CA VAL A 89 -10.44 11.60 14.14
C VAL A 89 -11.35 12.48 13.28
N PRO A 90 -11.36 13.81 13.49
CA PRO A 90 -12.17 14.73 12.66
C PRO A 90 -11.79 14.66 11.19
N GLN A 91 -12.73 15.05 10.30
CA GLN A 91 -12.52 15.04 8.85
C GLN A 91 -11.28 15.84 8.39
N ASN A 92 -10.98 16.94 9.08
CA ASN A 92 -9.79 17.77 8.83
C ASN A 92 -8.65 17.52 9.83
N GLY A 93 -8.75 16.46 10.63
CA GLY A 93 -7.75 16.05 11.60
C GLY A 93 -6.71 15.12 11.02
N ASN A 94 -5.77 14.72 11.88
CA ASN A 94 -4.71 13.76 11.60
C ASN A 94 -4.57 12.77 12.76
N LEU A 95 -3.64 11.83 12.63
CA LEU A 95 -3.41 10.76 13.60
C LEU A 95 -2.42 11.13 14.72
N ASN A 96 -2.24 12.41 15.03
CA ASN A 96 -1.30 12.84 16.05
C ASN A 96 -1.62 12.25 17.44
N GLY A 97 -0.67 11.51 17.99
CA GLY A 97 -0.81 10.85 19.28
C GLY A 97 -1.43 9.46 19.21
N HIS A 98 -1.63 8.90 18.01
CA HIS A 98 -2.10 7.53 17.81
C HIS A 98 -0.99 6.63 17.29
N LEU A 99 -1.00 5.37 17.75
CA LEU A 99 -0.03 4.34 17.40
C LEU A 99 -0.56 3.41 16.31
N PHE A 100 0.21 3.29 15.23
CA PHE A 100 0.06 2.26 14.21
C PHE A 100 1.18 1.25 14.32
N VAL A 101 0.85 -0.03 14.36
CA VAL A 101 1.84 -1.11 14.33
C VAL A 101 1.61 -1.99 13.11
N SER A 102 2.69 -2.39 12.44
CA SER A 102 2.63 -3.29 11.29
C SER A 102 3.97 -3.98 11.08
N SER A 103 4.09 -4.70 9.96
CA SER A 103 5.30 -5.42 9.58
C SER A 103 5.64 -5.23 8.12
N GLY A 104 6.91 -5.49 7.81
CA GLY A 104 7.46 -5.42 6.47
C GLY A 104 7.97 -4.03 6.06
N LEU A 105 9.19 -4.00 5.51
CA LEU A 105 9.84 -2.81 4.94
C LEU A 105 10.37 -3.08 3.51
N GLY A 106 9.75 -4.05 2.82
CA GLY A 106 10.07 -4.43 1.45
C GLY A 106 9.65 -3.39 0.40
N GLY A 107 9.35 -3.85 -0.80
CA GLY A 107 8.96 -2.99 -1.93
C GLY A 107 7.70 -2.19 -1.64
N MET A 108 6.60 -2.90 -1.35
CA MET A 108 5.29 -2.30 -1.07
C MET A 108 5.20 -1.82 0.39
N SER A 109 5.46 -2.71 1.33
CA SER A 109 5.34 -2.45 2.76
C SER A 109 6.28 -1.35 3.27
N GLY A 110 7.39 -1.09 2.58
CA GLY A 110 8.33 -0.01 2.94
C GLY A 110 7.75 1.40 2.89
N ALA A 111 6.58 1.59 2.31
CA ALA A 111 5.88 2.87 2.30
C ALA A 111 5.18 3.20 3.63
N GLN A 112 4.90 2.20 4.47
CA GLN A 112 4.12 2.34 5.70
C GLN A 112 4.65 3.40 6.66
N PRO A 113 5.96 3.42 7.02
CA PRO A 113 6.47 4.42 7.96
C PRO A 113 6.27 5.84 7.45
N LYS A 114 6.58 6.08 6.17
CA LYS A 114 6.43 7.40 5.53
C LYS A 114 4.98 7.85 5.46
N ALA A 115 4.10 6.95 5.08
CA ALA A 115 2.65 7.22 5.01
C ALA A 115 2.08 7.53 6.40
N ALA A 116 2.48 6.79 7.43
CA ALA A 116 2.06 7.01 8.80
C ALA A 116 2.50 8.39 9.31
N GLU A 117 3.75 8.79 9.05
CA GLU A 117 4.22 10.14 9.42
C GLU A 117 3.43 11.25 8.71
N ILE A 118 3.13 11.10 7.42
CA ILE A 118 2.33 12.08 6.66
C ILE A 118 0.90 12.15 7.22
N ALA A 119 0.33 11.01 7.64
CA ALA A 119 -0.96 10.96 8.31
C ALA A 119 -0.94 11.53 9.75
N GLY A 120 0.24 11.81 10.31
CA GLY A 120 0.43 12.31 11.66
C GLY A 120 0.62 11.24 12.72
N ALA A 121 0.66 9.97 12.36
CA ALA A 121 0.75 8.85 13.29
C ALA A 121 2.16 8.64 13.84
N VAL A 122 2.22 7.94 14.97
CA VAL A 122 3.42 7.23 15.40
C VAL A 122 3.33 5.80 14.88
N ALA A 123 4.40 5.30 14.28
CA ALA A 123 4.42 3.96 13.69
C ALA A 123 5.59 3.12 14.19
N ILE A 124 5.33 1.85 14.53
CA ILE A 124 6.37 0.84 14.72
C ILE A 124 6.18 -0.22 13.64
N ILE A 125 7.19 -0.42 12.80
CA ILE A 125 7.16 -1.41 11.72
C ILE A 125 8.25 -2.44 11.98
N ALA A 126 7.82 -3.70 12.16
CA ALA A 126 8.74 -4.82 12.34
C ALA A 126 9.30 -5.28 11.00
N GLU A 127 10.60 -5.54 10.95
CA GLU A 127 11.27 -6.12 9.77
C GLU A 127 12.42 -7.03 10.23
N VAL A 128 12.50 -8.21 9.65
CA VAL A 128 13.53 -9.21 9.99
C VAL A 128 14.80 -9.07 9.15
N ASP A 129 14.70 -8.45 7.99
CA ASP A 129 15.83 -8.18 7.10
C ASP A 129 16.40 -6.78 7.35
N TYR A 130 17.54 -6.73 8.04
CA TYR A 130 18.18 -5.46 8.38
C TYR A 130 18.53 -4.60 7.15
N SER A 131 18.83 -5.20 6.01
CA SER A 131 19.17 -4.47 4.79
C SER A 131 18.00 -3.61 4.27
N ARG A 132 16.76 -4.05 4.49
CA ARG A 132 15.54 -3.30 4.16
C ARG A 132 15.37 -2.13 5.12
N ILE A 133 15.58 -2.35 6.42
CA ILE A 133 15.56 -1.29 7.43
C ILE A 133 16.56 -0.18 7.08
N GLU A 134 17.82 -0.55 6.83
CA GLU A 134 18.87 0.39 6.46
C GLU A 134 18.50 1.17 5.21
N THR A 135 17.95 0.50 4.21
CA THR A 135 17.51 1.14 2.95
C THR A 135 16.45 2.20 3.22
N ARG A 136 15.42 1.91 4.02
CA ARG A 136 14.34 2.86 4.32
C ARG A 136 14.81 4.00 5.20
N HIS A 137 15.69 3.73 6.15
CA HIS A 137 16.31 4.77 6.98
C HIS A 137 17.16 5.73 6.14
N ARG A 138 18.02 5.21 5.26
CA ARG A 138 18.83 6.02 4.35
C ARG A 138 18.00 6.87 3.38
N GLN A 139 16.82 6.38 3.00
CA GLN A 139 15.84 7.13 2.20
C GLN A 139 15.10 8.22 3.00
N GLY A 140 15.28 8.29 4.31
CA GLY A 140 14.54 9.20 5.20
C GLY A 140 13.06 8.80 5.37
N TRP A 141 12.75 7.51 5.27
CA TRP A 141 11.39 6.97 5.41
C TRP A 141 11.15 6.36 6.79
N VAL A 142 12.21 6.08 7.51
CA VAL A 142 12.23 5.62 8.90
C VAL A 142 13.13 6.55 9.69
N GLN A 143 12.67 7.06 10.82
CA GLN A 143 13.44 7.98 11.67
C GLN A 143 14.34 7.24 12.65
N HIS A 144 13.85 6.17 13.28
CA HIS A 144 14.55 5.43 14.32
C HIS A 144 14.66 3.94 13.99
N ILE A 145 15.77 3.34 14.39
CA ILE A 145 16.02 1.91 14.26
C ILE A 145 16.37 1.35 15.63
N THR A 146 15.74 0.25 16.01
CA THR A 146 16.11 -0.47 17.24
C THR A 146 15.81 -1.97 17.09
N SER A 147 16.56 -2.82 17.79
CA SER A 147 16.26 -4.23 18.00
C SER A 147 15.73 -4.53 19.40
N ASP A 148 15.61 -3.50 20.23
CA ASP A 148 15.10 -3.60 21.60
C ASP A 148 13.62 -3.25 21.66
N LEU A 149 12.80 -4.20 22.13
CA LEU A 149 11.33 -4.05 22.23
C LEU A 149 10.93 -2.91 23.18
N SER A 150 11.60 -2.80 24.32
CA SER A 150 11.33 -1.78 25.31
C SER A 150 11.65 -0.38 24.75
N GLU A 151 12.74 -0.26 24.04
CA GLU A 151 13.14 0.98 23.38
C GLU A 151 12.19 1.38 22.26
N ALA A 152 11.72 0.43 21.43
CA ALA A 152 10.75 0.70 20.38
C ALA A 152 9.47 1.32 20.94
N TYR A 153 8.90 0.72 21.99
CA TYR A 153 7.70 1.25 22.61
C TYR A 153 7.93 2.50 23.45
N ARG A 154 9.10 2.66 24.05
CA ARG A 154 9.48 3.90 24.75
C ARG A 154 9.52 5.09 23.78
N LEU A 155 10.17 4.93 22.62
CA LEU A 155 10.21 5.95 21.57
C LEU A 155 8.80 6.30 21.07
N ALA A 156 7.98 5.28 20.84
CA ALA A 156 6.61 5.48 20.42
C ALA A 156 5.78 6.24 21.46
N THR A 157 5.85 5.85 22.72
CA THR A 157 5.12 6.50 23.82
C THR A 157 5.54 7.96 23.99
N ASP A 158 6.83 8.25 23.91
CA ASP A 158 7.34 9.62 23.97
C ASP A 158 6.81 10.48 22.80
N ALA A 159 6.81 9.95 21.58
CA ALA A 159 6.29 10.63 20.40
C ALA A 159 4.79 10.86 20.49
N MET A 160 4.03 9.86 20.94
CA MET A 160 2.56 9.97 21.16
C MET A 160 2.23 11.05 22.19
N ALA A 161 2.91 11.05 23.33
CA ALA A 161 2.70 12.05 24.39
C ALA A 161 2.97 13.49 23.91
N ARG A 162 3.94 13.66 23.04
CA ARG A 162 4.30 14.93 22.41
C ARG A 162 3.44 15.26 21.19
N ARG A 163 2.61 14.32 20.73
CA ARG A 163 1.79 14.42 19.52
C ARG A 163 2.61 14.74 18.26
N ILE A 164 3.78 14.14 18.14
CA ILE A 164 4.73 14.33 17.03
C ILE A 164 4.74 13.05 16.20
N PRO A 165 4.54 13.13 14.87
CA PRO A 165 4.71 11.98 13.98
C PRO A 165 6.10 11.38 14.09
N CYS A 166 6.16 10.06 14.16
CA CYS A 166 7.43 9.35 14.33
C CYS A 166 7.34 7.96 13.71
N SER A 167 8.38 7.51 13.05
CA SER A 167 8.47 6.15 12.54
C SER A 167 9.68 5.42 13.13
N ILE A 168 9.44 4.19 13.57
CA ILE A 168 10.40 3.32 14.23
C ILE A 168 10.42 1.98 13.47
N ALA A 169 11.58 1.59 12.97
CA ALA A 169 11.81 0.24 12.48
C ALA A 169 12.30 -0.62 13.65
N TYR A 170 11.53 -1.64 13.97
CA TYR A 170 11.95 -2.68 14.90
C TYR A 170 12.60 -3.82 14.12
N HIS A 171 13.91 -4.03 14.32
CA HIS A 171 14.62 -5.15 13.73
C HIS A 171 14.31 -6.44 14.51
N GLY A 172 13.33 -7.17 14.03
CA GLY A 172 12.88 -8.40 14.65
C GLY A 172 11.53 -8.88 14.12
N ASN A 173 11.04 -9.97 14.69
CA ASN A 173 9.79 -10.57 14.29
C ASN A 173 8.58 -9.82 14.88
N VAL A 174 7.56 -9.60 14.05
CA VAL A 174 6.34 -8.88 14.45
C VAL A 174 5.61 -9.58 15.59
N VAL A 175 5.60 -10.91 15.64
CA VAL A 175 4.94 -11.66 16.72
C VAL A 175 5.54 -11.31 18.08
N ASN A 176 6.87 -11.22 18.16
CA ASN A 176 7.55 -10.81 19.40
C ASN A 176 7.19 -9.38 19.79
N LEU A 177 7.09 -8.48 18.81
CA LEU A 177 6.67 -7.09 19.04
C LEU A 177 5.26 -7.01 19.63
N LEU A 178 4.32 -7.77 19.06
CA LEU A 178 2.92 -7.79 19.51
C LEU A 178 2.76 -8.48 20.87
N GLU A 179 3.45 -9.60 21.10
CA GLU A 179 3.46 -10.29 22.40
C GLU A 179 4.01 -9.39 23.51
N TYR A 180 5.05 -8.60 23.20
CA TYR A 180 5.58 -7.61 24.15
C TYR A 180 4.51 -6.58 24.52
N ALA A 181 3.80 -6.01 23.55
CA ALA A 181 2.72 -5.07 23.81
C ALA A 181 1.62 -5.68 24.67
N LEU A 182 1.23 -6.93 24.37
CA LEU A 182 0.20 -7.66 25.10
C LEU A 182 0.59 -7.87 26.58
N HIS A 183 1.83 -8.30 26.83
CA HIS A 183 2.34 -8.56 28.17
C HIS A 183 2.51 -7.29 29.01
N HIS A 184 2.87 -6.17 28.38
CA HIS A 184 3.08 -4.89 29.07
C HIS A 184 1.86 -3.98 29.06
N ASN A 185 0.68 -4.49 28.58
CA ASN A 185 -0.56 -3.73 28.47
C ASN A 185 -0.41 -2.42 27.69
N ILE A 186 0.41 -2.44 26.63
CA ILE A 186 0.55 -1.31 25.73
C ILE A 186 -0.61 -1.35 24.74
N HIS A 187 -1.36 -0.26 24.67
CA HIS A 187 -2.49 -0.17 23.73
C HIS A 187 -1.98 0.20 22.33
N ILE A 188 -2.40 -0.56 21.35
CA ILE A 188 -2.18 -0.30 19.92
C ILE A 188 -3.54 0.06 19.33
N GLU A 189 -3.68 1.27 18.76
CA GLU A 189 -4.95 1.70 18.18
C GLU A 189 -5.21 1.07 16.82
N LEU A 190 -4.22 1.13 15.92
CA LEU A 190 -4.30 0.59 14.56
C LEU A 190 -3.25 -0.49 14.36
N LEU A 191 -3.65 -1.63 13.85
CA LEU A 191 -2.77 -2.77 13.60
C LEU A 191 -3.04 -3.36 12.20
N SER A 192 -1.96 -3.67 11.49
CA SER A 192 -2.02 -4.39 10.22
C SER A 192 -0.81 -5.32 10.06
N ASP A 193 -0.76 -6.06 8.97
CA ASP A 193 0.40 -6.87 8.58
C ASP A 193 0.64 -6.75 7.07
N GLN A 194 1.88 -6.55 6.66
CA GLN A 194 2.30 -6.53 5.25
C GLN A 194 3.49 -7.47 4.98
N THR A 195 3.59 -8.56 5.71
CA THR A 195 4.51 -9.65 5.34
C THR A 195 4.05 -10.32 4.04
N SER A 196 4.97 -10.95 3.31
CA SER A 196 4.65 -11.57 2.01
C SER A 196 3.94 -12.92 2.19
N CYS A 197 2.73 -12.91 2.74
CA CYS A 197 1.97 -14.11 3.10
C CYS A 197 1.42 -14.90 1.89
N HIS A 198 1.42 -14.34 0.70
CA HIS A 198 1.11 -15.08 -0.54
C HIS A 198 2.22 -16.07 -0.93
N ALA A 199 3.37 -16.03 -0.28
CA ALA A 199 4.50 -16.94 -0.48
C ALA A 199 5.12 -17.37 0.87
N VAL A 200 4.28 -17.72 1.85
CA VAL A 200 4.71 -17.98 3.24
C VAL A 200 5.80 -19.04 3.32
N TYR A 201 5.60 -20.15 2.63
CA TYR A 201 6.53 -21.27 2.64
C TYR A 201 7.72 -21.08 1.69
N GLU A 202 7.68 -20.11 0.79
CA GLU A 202 8.80 -19.76 -0.10
C GLU A 202 9.71 -18.67 0.53
N GLY A 203 9.56 -18.45 1.82
CA GLY A 203 10.34 -17.48 2.60
C GLY A 203 9.76 -16.08 2.65
N GLY A 204 8.53 -15.90 2.20
CA GLY A 204 7.81 -14.63 2.35
C GLY A 204 7.46 -14.31 3.81
N TYR A 205 7.36 -15.34 4.65
CA TYR A 205 7.14 -15.23 6.09
C TYR A 205 8.34 -15.80 6.86
N CYS A 206 8.89 -15.04 7.79
CA CYS A 206 9.99 -15.49 8.64
C CYS A 206 9.44 -16.01 9.98
N PRO A 207 9.67 -17.27 10.34
CA PRO A 207 9.27 -17.79 11.64
C PRO A 207 9.89 -17.03 12.81
N ALA A 208 9.14 -16.90 13.90
CA ALA A 208 9.67 -16.33 15.13
C ALA A 208 10.75 -17.26 15.75
N GLY A 209 11.76 -16.63 16.36
CA GLY A 209 12.83 -17.37 17.03
C GLY A 209 14.05 -17.69 16.18
N ILE A 210 14.03 -17.36 14.90
CA ILE A 210 15.19 -17.49 14.00
C ILE A 210 15.51 -16.16 13.32
N SER A 211 16.77 -16.00 12.89
CA SER A 211 17.21 -14.85 12.11
C SER A 211 16.79 -14.96 10.64
N PHE A 212 16.90 -13.85 9.92
CA PHE A 212 16.66 -13.83 8.47
C PHE A 212 17.63 -14.73 7.70
N GLU A 213 18.90 -14.79 8.13
CA GLU A 213 19.92 -15.65 7.55
C GLU A 213 19.61 -17.13 7.81
N GLU A 214 19.21 -17.45 9.04
CA GLU A 214 18.82 -18.80 9.42
C GLU A 214 17.59 -19.28 8.63
N ARG A 215 16.58 -18.41 8.48
CA ARG A 215 15.43 -18.65 7.60
C ARG A 215 15.89 -18.99 6.18
N THR A 216 16.83 -18.24 5.63
CA THR A 216 17.32 -18.43 4.26
C THR A 216 18.09 -19.76 4.12
N ARG A 217 18.80 -20.16 5.18
CA ARG A 217 19.48 -21.46 5.24
C ARG A 217 18.48 -22.61 5.31
N MET A 218 17.50 -22.55 6.21
CA MET A 218 16.50 -23.60 6.40
C MET A 218 15.65 -23.84 5.16
N LEU A 219 15.30 -22.83 4.40
CA LEU A 219 14.60 -22.98 3.12
C LEU A 219 15.30 -23.91 2.15
N LYS A 220 16.64 -24.04 2.22
CA LYS A 220 17.44 -24.88 1.33
C LYS A 220 17.76 -26.23 1.94
N GLU A 221 17.98 -26.28 3.25
CA GLU A 221 18.58 -27.41 3.93
C GLU A 221 17.57 -28.24 4.74
N ASP A 222 16.49 -27.61 5.26
CA ASP A 222 15.52 -28.27 6.13
C ASP A 222 14.12 -27.67 5.95
N ARG A 223 13.56 -27.89 4.79
CA ARG A 223 12.26 -27.35 4.40
C ARG A 223 11.11 -27.79 5.31
N GLU A 224 11.11 -29.05 5.72
CA GLU A 224 10.03 -29.59 6.55
C GLU A 224 9.97 -28.94 7.93
N THR A 225 11.13 -28.71 8.56
CA THR A 225 11.18 -27.99 9.84
C THR A 225 10.81 -26.54 9.65
N PHE A 226 11.25 -25.92 8.55
CA PHE A 226 10.87 -24.53 8.23
C PHE A 226 9.36 -24.35 8.12
N ASP A 227 8.69 -25.20 7.35
CA ASP A 227 7.24 -25.12 7.13
C ASP A 227 6.45 -25.30 8.45
N LYS A 228 6.89 -26.22 9.32
CA LYS A 228 6.29 -26.39 10.66
C LYS A 228 6.47 -25.15 11.55
N MET A 229 7.62 -24.52 11.50
CA MET A 229 7.88 -23.27 12.25
C MET A 229 7.06 -22.10 11.73
N VAL A 230 6.84 -22.02 10.41
CA VAL A 230 5.94 -21.04 9.79
C VAL A 230 4.52 -21.22 10.34
N ASP A 231 3.98 -22.43 10.29
CA ASP A 231 2.64 -22.74 10.79
C ASP A 231 2.48 -22.39 12.27
N GLU A 232 3.45 -22.76 13.10
CA GLU A 232 3.43 -22.45 14.53
C GLU A 232 3.45 -20.93 14.78
N THR A 233 4.28 -20.22 14.03
CA THR A 233 4.37 -18.77 14.16
C THR A 233 3.09 -18.06 13.69
N LEU A 234 2.47 -18.51 12.60
CA LEU A 234 1.19 -18.00 12.13
C LEU A 234 0.07 -18.21 13.16
N ARG A 235 0.03 -19.37 13.83
CA ARG A 235 -0.91 -19.63 14.93
C ARG A 235 -0.68 -18.66 16.10
N ARG A 236 0.58 -18.46 16.51
CA ARG A 236 0.91 -17.45 17.56
C ARG A 236 0.52 -16.04 17.13
N HIS A 237 0.80 -15.67 15.88
CA HIS A 237 0.46 -14.37 15.33
C HIS A 237 -1.05 -14.14 15.39
N PHE A 238 -1.84 -15.12 14.96
CA PHE A 238 -3.30 -15.06 15.09
C PHE A 238 -3.75 -14.83 16.54
N HIS A 239 -3.23 -15.61 17.48
CA HIS A 239 -3.65 -15.51 18.88
C HIS A 239 -3.32 -14.16 19.51
N VAL A 240 -2.13 -13.63 19.25
CA VAL A 240 -1.77 -12.31 19.80
C VAL A 240 -2.62 -11.19 19.19
N ILE A 241 -2.92 -11.22 17.88
CA ILE A 241 -3.84 -10.25 17.27
C ILE A 241 -5.23 -10.37 17.86
N LYS A 242 -5.75 -11.60 18.01
CA LYS A 242 -7.07 -11.85 18.61
C LYS A 242 -7.20 -11.24 20.01
N GLU A 243 -6.17 -11.40 20.85
CA GLU A 243 -6.14 -10.82 22.19
C GLU A 243 -6.06 -9.28 22.15
N LEU A 244 -5.25 -8.71 21.25
CA LEU A 244 -5.16 -7.26 21.08
C LEU A 244 -6.49 -6.66 20.58
N VAL A 245 -7.13 -7.31 19.61
CA VAL A 245 -8.47 -6.91 19.11
C VAL A 245 -9.51 -6.97 20.22
N ALA A 246 -9.49 -8.01 21.08
CA ALA A 246 -10.36 -8.09 22.24
C ALA A 246 -10.15 -6.96 23.26
N ARG A 247 -8.97 -6.32 23.25
CA ARG A 247 -8.62 -5.13 24.07
C ARG A 247 -8.86 -3.80 23.37
N GLY A 248 -9.48 -3.80 22.16
CA GLY A 248 -9.88 -2.59 21.45
C GLY A 248 -8.94 -2.16 20.32
N THR A 249 -7.92 -2.94 19.98
CA THR A 249 -7.11 -2.70 18.79
C THR A 249 -7.96 -2.92 17.54
N TYR A 250 -7.91 -1.99 16.58
CA TYR A 250 -8.50 -2.19 15.27
C TYR A 250 -7.47 -2.83 14.34
N PHE A 251 -7.71 -4.09 13.97
CA PHE A 251 -6.92 -4.82 12.98
C PHE A 251 -7.62 -4.82 11.63
N PHE A 252 -6.86 -4.62 10.56
CA PHE A 252 -7.30 -4.80 9.17
C PHE A 252 -6.22 -5.49 8.36
N ASP A 253 -6.60 -6.43 7.50
CA ASP A 253 -5.71 -7.08 6.55
C ASP A 253 -5.39 -6.11 5.40
N TYR A 254 -4.13 -6.08 5.00
CA TYR A 254 -3.67 -5.18 3.92
C TYR A 254 -3.64 -5.84 2.54
N GLY A 255 -4.32 -6.98 2.36
CA GLY A 255 -4.39 -7.70 1.08
C GLY A 255 -3.15 -8.52 0.76
N ASN A 256 -2.45 -9.02 1.78
CA ASN A 256 -1.22 -9.80 1.65
C ASN A 256 -1.42 -11.31 1.84
N SER A 257 -2.66 -11.79 1.79
CA SER A 257 -3.06 -13.19 2.03
C SER A 257 -2.79 -13.70 3.46
N PHE A 258 -2.63 -12.81 4.43
CA PHE A 258 -2.31 -13.15 5.82
C PHE A 258 -3.39 -14.04 6.45
N MET A 259 -4.65 -13.65 6.33
CA MET A 259 -5.76 -14.43 6.90
C MET A 259 -5.90 -15.81 6.26
N LYS A 260 -5.64 -15.91 4.96
CA LYS A 260 -5.61 -17.21 4.25
C LYS A 260 -4.46 -18.08 4.74
N ALA A 261 -3.28 -17.51 4.94
CA ALA A 261 -2.13 -18.23 5.47
C ALA A 261 -2.39 -18.78 6.88
N ILE A 262 -3.04 -17.98 7.74
CA ILE A 262 -3.47 -18.45 9.08
C ILE A 262 -4.45 -19.62 8.97
N TYR A 263 -5.42 -19.53 8.06
CA TYR A 263 -6.40 -20.60 7.83
C TYR A 263 -5.71 -21.88 7.38
N ASP A 264 -4.74 -21.79 6.46
CA ASP A 264 -3.97 -22.92 5.95
C ASP A 264 -3.04 -23.52 7.01
N ALA A 265 -2.51 -22.70 7.92
CA ALA A 265 -1.77 -23.17 9.11
C ALA A 265 -2.64 -23.89 10.15
N GLY A 266 -3.94 -24.12 9.84
CA GLY A 266 -4.87 -24.93 10.64
C GLY A 266 -5.78 -24.14 11.57
N VAL A 267 -5.72 -22.80 11.60
CA VAL A 267 -6.58 -21.96 12.46
C VAL A 267 -7.91 -21.71 11.76
N LYS A 268 -8.84 -22.66 11.84
CA LYS A 268 -10.14 -22.54 11.15
C LYS A 268 -11.03 -21.42 11.70
N GLU A 269 -10.84 -21.06 12.96
CA GLU A 269 -11.60 -19.98 13.61
C GLU A 269 -11.34 -18.58 13.02
N ILE A 270 -10.33 -18.39 12.16
CA ILE A 270 -10.13 -17.16 11.39
C ILE A 270 -11.23 -16.95 10.33
N SER A 271 -11.87 -18.02 9.85
CA SER A 271 -13.00 -17.92 8.92
C SER A 271 -14.28 -17.53 9.66
N ARG A 272 -15.16 -16.74 9.01
CA ARG A 272 -16.43 -16.24 9.62
C ARG A 272 -17.32 -17.36 10.12
N ASN A 273 -17.36 -18.49 9.44
CA ASN A 273 -18.19 -19.64 9.81
C ASN A 273 -17.42 -20.72 10.62
N GLY A 274 -16.14 -20.52 10.90
CA GLY A 274 -15.30 -21.45 11.67
C GLY A 274 -14.95 -22.76 10.96
N THR A 275 -15.33 -22.94 9.69
CA THR A 275 -15.18 -24.22 8.99
C THR A 275 -14.51 -24.09 7.61
N ASN A 276 -14.83 -23.07 6.86
CA ASN A 276 -14.26 -22.83 5.54
C ASN A 276 -14.07 -21.33 5.26
N GLU A 277 -13.25 -21.02 4.27
CA GLU A 277 -12.88 -19.64 3.89
C GLU A 277 -13.84 -18.95 2.92
N LYS A 278 -14.82 -19.67 2.37
CA LYS A 278 -15.70 -19.17 1.29
C LYS A 278 -16.56 -17.98 1.71
N ASP A 279 -16.91 -17.91 2.99
CA ASP A 279 -17.71 -16.81 3.56
C ASP A 279 -16.83 -15.65 4.09
N GLY A 280 -15.52 -15.69 3.79
CA GLY A 280 -14.54 -14.69 4.22
C GLY A 280 -14.02 -14.92 5.65
N PHE A 281 -13.32 -13.92 6.17
CA PHE A 281 -12.59 -13.98 7.43
C PHE A 281 -13.21 -13.08 8.50
N ILE A 282 -12.86 -13.33 9.77
CA ILE A 282 -13.42 -12.59 10.92
C ILE A 282 -12.93 -11.14 10.99
N TRP A 283 -11.75 -10.86 10.45
CA TRP A 283 -11.22 -9.52 10.35
C TRP A 283 -11.44 -8.95 8.95
N PRO A 284 -11.70 -7.65 8.81
CA PRO A 284 -11.88 -7.04 7.51
C PRO A 284 -10.56 -6.82 6.80
N SER A 285 -10.60 -6.77 5.46
CA SER A 285 -9.52 -6.18 4.69
C SER A 285 -9.62 -4.64 4.66
N TYR A 286 -8.51 -3.98 4.33
CA TYR A 286 -8.48 -2.53 4.16
C TYR A 286 -9.44 -2.03 3.06
N VAL A 287 -9.65 -2.82 2.01
CA VAL A 287 -10.60 -2.47 0.94
C VAL A 287 -12.03 -2.65 1.43
N GLU A 288 -12.33 -3.77 2.11
CA GLU A 288 -13.68 -4.12 2.55
C GLU A 288 -14.25 -3.10 3.56
N ASP A 289 -13.46 -2.69 4.54
CA ASP A 289 -13.96 -1.89 5.67
C ASP A 289 -13.53 -0.41 5.61
N ILE A 290 -12.45 -0.08 4.91
CA ILE A 290 -11.91 1.27 4.90
C ILE A 290 -12.05 1.93 3.52
N MET A 291 -11.29 1.45 2.53
CA MET A 291 -11.19 2.14 1.24
C MET A 291 -12.46 2.02 0.40
N GLY A 292 -13.13 0.87 0.43
CA GLY A 292 -14.41 0.67 -0.25
C GLY A 292 -15.44 1.71 0.22
N PRO A 293 -15.87 1.65 1.49
CA PRO A 293 -16.91 2.53 2.02
C PRO A 293 -16.53 4.01 2.06
N GLN A 294 -15.25 4.36 2.17
CA GLN A 294 -14.83 5.76 2.29
C GLN A 294 -14.48 6.43 0.97
N LEU A 295 -14.03 5.66 -0.03
CA LEU A 295 -13.54 6.19 -1.30
C LEU A 295 -14.19 5.53 -2.52
N PHE A 296 -14.04 4.22 -2.67
CA PHE A 296 -14.37 3.54 -3.93
C PHE A 296 -15.86 3.52 -4.22
N ASP A 297 -16.70 3.39 -3.21
CA ASP A 297 -18.16 3.43 -3.33
C ASP A 297 -18.66 4.83 -3.77
N TYR A 298 -17.86 5.87 -3.56
CA TYR A 298 -18.13 7.23 -4.04
C TYR A 298 -17.40 7.56 -5.36
N GLY A 299 -16.76 6.59 -5.99
CA GLY A 299 -16.07 6.76 -7.26
C GLY A 299 -14.69 7.41 -7.18
N TYR A 300 -14.15 7.61 -5.98
CA TYR A 300 -12.75 8.02 -5.80
C TYR A 300 -11.84 6.83 -6.10
N GLY A 301 -10.86 7.05 -6.96
CA GLY A 301 -9.89 6.02 -7.34
C GLY A 301 -8.56 6.64 -7.75
N PRO A 302 -7.51 5.81 -7.84
CA PRO A 302 -6.18 6.28 -8.20
C PRO A 302 -6.16 6.98 -9.55
N PHE A 303 -5.62 8.17 -9.57
CA PHE A 303 -5.43 9.00 -10.75
C PHE A 303 -4.03 9.62 -10.71
N ARG A 304 -3.27 9.44 -11.76
CA ARG A 304 -1.88 9.85 -11.84
C ARG A 304 -1.62 10.69 -13.07
N TRP A 305 -0.62 11.55 -12.96
CA TRP A 305 -0.02 12.17 -14.13
C TRP A 305 1.49 12.21 -14.04
N VAL A 306 2.11 12.18 -15.20
CA VAL A 306 3.55 12.31 -15.41
C VAL A 306 3.82 13.43 -16.38
N CYS A 307 4.64 14.39 -16.00
CA CYS A 307 5.14 15.43 -16.88
C CYS A 307 6.29 14.86 -17.72
N LEU A 308 6.03 14.53 -18.98
CA LEU A 308 7.00 13.88 -19.88
C LEU A 308 8.19 14.76 -20.24
N SER A 309 8.11 16.06 -19.98
CA SER A 309 9.25 16.98 -20.09
C SER A 309 10.37 16.69 -19.09
N GLY A 310 10.06 15.98 -17.98
CA GLY A 310 10.98 15.77 -16.86
C GLY A 310 11.28 17.03 -16.05
N LYS A 311 10.62 18.15 -16.32
CA LYS A 311 10.88 19.43 -15.67
C LYS A 311 10.06 19.56 -14.38
N LYS A 312 10.71 19.93 -13.28
CA LYS A 312 10.05 20.21 -11.98
C LYS A 312 9.01 21.31 -12.11
N GLU A 313 9.27 22.32 -12.93
CA GLU A 313 8.36 23.47 -13.16
C GLU A 313 7.03 23.02 -13.77
N ASP A 314 7.04 22.03 -14.65
CA ASP A 314 5.82 21.49 -15.24
C ASP A 314 4.99 20.73 -14.19
N LEU A 315 5.64 20.00 -13.31
CA LEU A 315 4.93 19.34 -12.19
C LEU A 315 4.31 20.36 -11.25
N ILE A 316 5.03 21.42 -10.88
CA ILE A 316 4.49 22.50 -10.02
C ILE A 316 3.27 23.16 -10.66
N LYS A 317 3.33 23.46 -11.96
CA LYS A 317 2.20 24.06 -12.70
C LYS A 317 0.99 23.12 -12.75
N THR A 318 1.21 21.83 -13.01
CA THR A 318 0.14 20.84 -13.04
C THR A 318 -0.44 20.57 -11.66
N ASP A 319 0.38 20.56 -10.60
CA ASP A 319 -0.06 20.48 -9.21
C ASP A 319 -1.01 21.65 -8.87
N HIS A 320 -0.63 22.89 -9.20
CA HIS A 320 -1.48 24.07 -8.99
C HIS A 320 -2.79 23.98 -9.78
N ALA A 321 -2.72 23.59 -11.05
CA ALA A 321 -3.92 23.44 -11.88
C ALA A 321 -4.85 22.35 -11.33
N ALA A 322 -4.32 21.23 -10.83
CA ALA A 322 -5.11 20.19 -10.18
C ALA A 322 -5.77 20.71 -8.88
N MET A 323 -5.04 21.46 -8.06
CA MET A 323 -5.58 22.08 -6.84
C MET A 323 -6.72 23.09 -7.14
N GLU A 324 -6.66 23.81 -8.27
CA GLU A 324 -7.73 24.70 -8.72
C GLU A 324 -9.00 23.95 -9.14
N CYS A 325 -8.84 22.72 -9.67
CA CYS A 325 -9.96 21.85 -10.06
C CYS A 325 -10.67 21.20 -8.86
N ILE A 326 -10.01 21.12 -7.69
CA ILE A 326 -10.61 20.56 -6.48
C ILE A 326 -11.65 21.53 -5.91
N PRO A 327 -12.87 21.08 -5.53
CA PRO A 327 -13.92 21.94 -5.01
C PRO A 327 -13.47 22.84 -3.87
N LYS A 328 -13.98 24.06 -3.81
CA LYS A 328 -13.57 25.06 -2.80
C LYS A 328 -14.05 24.73 -1.38
N ASP A 329 -15.17 24.05 -1.28
CA ASP A 329 -15.75 23.59 -0.01
C ASP A 329 -15.10 22.33 0.55
N ARG A 330 -14.09 21.82 -0.10
CA ARG A 330 -13.24 20.65 0.17
C ARG A 330 -13.66 19.84 1.39
N ARG A 331 -14.23 18.67 1.15
CA ARG A 331 -14.65 17.73 2.18
C ARG A 331 -14.02 16.37 1.93
N GLY A 332 -13.76 15.63 3.00
CA GLY A 332 -13.29 14.26 2.89
C GLY A 332 -12.05 14.15 2.00
N GLN A 333 -12.13 13.30 0.99
CA GLN A 333 -11.03 12.99 0.09
C GLN A 333 -10.53 14.21 -0.72
N ASP A 334 -11.39 15.19 -1.04
CA ASP A 334 -10.95 16.40 -1.72
C ASP A 334 -10.01 17.25 -0.86
N MET A 335 -10.28 17.33 0.45
CA MET A 335 -9.37 17.99 1.39
C MET A 335 -8.03 17.24 1.48
N ASP A 336 -8.07 15.91 1.54
CA ASP A 336 -6.86 15.09 1.63
C ASP A 336 -6.02 15.24 0.36
N ASN A 337 -6.63 15.22 -0.82
CA ASN A 337 -5.96 15.44 -2.09
C ASN A 337 -5.30 16.83 -2.16
N TRP A 338 -6.01 17.85 -1.72
CA TRP A 338 -5.48 19.21 -1.72
C TRP A 338 -4.27 19.35 -0.78
N ILE A 339 -4.36 18.82 0.43
CA ILE A 339 -3.26 18.81 1.42
C ILE A 339 -2.08 17.99 0.88
N TRP A 340 -2.34 16.84 0.26
CA TRP A 340 -1.33 15.98 -0.32
C TRP A 340 -0.48 16.71 -1.36
N ILE A 341 -1.11 17.45 -2.28
CA ILE A 341 -0.39 18.25 -3.28
C ILE A 341 0.35 19.40 -2.61
N ARG A 342 -0.32 20.16 -1.73
CA ARG A 342 0.27 21.30 -1.03
C ARG A 342 1.57 20.93 -0.31
N ASP A 343 1.57 19.81 0.36
CA ASP A 343 2.67 19.37 1.22
C ASP A 343 3.65 18.41 0.50
N ALA A 344 3.48 18.19 -0.80
CA ALA A 344 4.25 17.20 -1.57
C ALA A 344 5.76 17.47 -1.57
N GLU A 345 6.18 18.73 -1.68
CA GLU A 345 7.59 19.09 -1.64
C GLU A 345 8.18 18.87 -0.24
N LYS A 346 7.48 19.29 0.81
CA LYS A 346 7.86 19.05 2.21
C LYS A 346 8.02 17.55 2.50
N ASN A 347 7.16 16.74 1.93
CA ASN A 347 7.17 15.29 2.13
C ASN A 347 8.15 14.55 1.24
N ASN A 348 8.87 15.23 0.34
CA ASN A 348 9.83 14.64 -0.59
C ASN A 348 9.22 13.46 -1.38
N LEU A 349 8.02 13.65 -1.94
CA LEU A 349 7.29 12.59 -2.59
C LEU A 349 7.81 12.24 -4.00
N VAL A 350 8.49 13.16 -4.67
CA VAL A 350 9.03 12.95 -6.01
C VAL A 350 10.38 12.24 -5.91
N VAL A 351 10.45 11.06 -6.53
CA VAL A 351 11.69 10.28 -6.65
C VAL A 351 11.88 9.89 -8.11
N GLY A 352 12.75 10.64 -8.79
CA GLY A 352 13.08 10.44 -10.20
C GLY A 352 12.06 11.06 -11.16
N THR A 353 10.92 10.43 -11.34
CA THR A 353 9.89 10.88 -12.30
C THR A 353 9.11 12.08 -11.77
N GLN A 354 8.93 13.12 -12.61
CA GLN A 354 8.09 14.29 -12.27
C GLN A 354 6.62 13.91 -12.41
N ALA A 355 6.06 13.37 -11.33
CA ALA A 355 4.75 12.75 -11.31
C ALA A 355 3.97 13.04 -10.02
N ARG A 356 2.65 12.89 -10.10
CA ARG A 356 1.73 12.99 -8.96
C ARG A 356 0.66 11.92 -9.03
N ILE A 357 0.15 11.53 -7.85
CA ILE A 357 -1.04 10.70 -7.69
C ILE A 357 -2.05 11.40 -6.77
N LEU A 358 -3.32 11.20 -7.07
CA LEU A 358 -4.46 11.50 -6.19
C LEU A 358 -5.41 10.31 -6.17
N TYR A 359 -6.26 10.21 -5.16
CA TYR A 359 -7.50 9.47 -5.24
C TYR A 359 -8.62 10.46 -5.57
N GLN A 360 -9.06 10.48 -6.83
CA GLN A 360 -10.01 11.48 -7.33
C GLN A 360 -11.23 10.80 -7.93
N ASP A 361 -12.41 11.42 -7.79
CA ASP A 361 -13.64 10.96 -8.40
C ASP A 361 -13.68 11.16 -9.93
N ALA A 362 -14.69 10.63 -10.58
CA ALA A 362 -14.81 10.67 -12.04
C ALA A 362 -14.85 12.10 -12.59
N LEU A 363 -15.60 12.98 -11.92
CA LEU A 363 -15.74 14.38 -12.35
C LEU A 363 -14.44 15.16 -12.15
N GLY A 364 -13.78 14.98 -11.01
CA GLY A 364 -12.48 15.59 -10.72
C GLY A 364 -11.40 15.15 -11.69
N ARG A 365 -11.33 13.83 -12.00
CA ARG A 365 -10.39 13.30 -13.02
C ARG A 365 -10.62 13.95 -14.38
N MET A 366 -11.88 14.06 -14.81
CA MET A 366 -12.23 14.69 -16.08
C MET A 366 -11.81 16.17 -16.10
N ASN A 367 -12.14 16.93 -15.06
CA ASN A 367 -11.82 18.35 -14.98
C ASN A 367 -10.31 18.61 -15.00
N ILE A 368 -9.53 17.82 -14.24
CA ILE A 368 -8.07 17.90 -14.22
C ILE A 368 -7.49 17.54 -15.61
N ALA A 369 -7.97 16.47 -16.25
CA ALA A 369 -7.51 16.06 -17.55
C ALA A 369 -7.78 17.13 -18.64
N LEU A 370 -8.98 17.73 -18.64
CA LEU A 370 -9.33 18.82 -19.56
C LEU A 370 -8.45 20.05 -19.32
N ARG A 371 -8.21 20.40 -18.05
CA ARG A 371 -7.32 21.51 -17.71
C ARG A 371 -5.89 21.27 -18.19
N PHE A 372 -5.38 20.06 -18.02
CA PHE A 372 -4.04 19.68 -18.52
C PHE A 372 -3.95 19.73 -20.05
N ASN A 373 -4.97 19.24 -20.77
CA ASN A 373 -5.04 19.37 -22.23
C ASN A 373 -4.97 20.83 -22.68
N GLU A 374 -5.67 21.71 -21.99
CA GLU A 374 -5.62 23.16 -22.27
C GLU A 374 -4.21 23.73 -22.07
N MET A 375 -3.54 23.38 -20.96
CA MET A 375 -2.18 23.83 -20.65
C MET A 375 -1.17 23.35 -21.70
N VAL A 376 -1.26 22.09 -22.13
CA VAL A 376 -0.41 21.54 -23.19
C VAL A 376 -0.66 22.24 -24.51
N ARG A 377 -1.93 22.47 -24.89
CA ARG A 377 -2.31 23.18 -26.11
C ARG A 377 -1.78 24.60 -26.16
N ARG A 378 -1.74 25.29 -25.01
CA ARG A 378 -1.19 26.64 -24.88
C ARG A 378 0.34 26.69 -24.77
N GLY A 379 1.00 25.55 -24.69
CA GLY A 379 2.44 25.47 -24.49
C GLY A 379 2.91 25.89 -23.09
N GLU A 380 2.02 25.88 -22.10
CA GLU A 380 2.33 26.23 -20.70
C GLU A 380 3.15 25.14 -20.03
N VAL A 381 2.94 23.88 -20.44
CA VAL A 381 3.66 22.68 -20.01
C VAL A 381 3.92 21.75 -21.18
N GLY A 382 4.88 20.84 -21.01
CA GLY A 382 5.13 19.75 -21.98
C GLY A 382 4.02 18.68 -21.97
N PRO A 383 4.16 17.64 -22.81
CA PRO A 383 3.19 16.54 -22.84
C PRO A 383 3.01 15.88 -21.48
N ILE A 384 1.80 15.46 -21.18
CA ILE A 384 1.43 14.82 -19.93
C ILE A 384 0.86 13.43 -20.22
N MET A 385 1.34 12.41 -19.51
CA MET A 385 0.73 11.09 -19.50
C MET A 385 -0.22 11.00 -18.31
N LEU A 386 -1.44 10.53 -18.54
CA LEU A 386 -2.42 10.25 -17.51
C LEU A 386 -2.53 8.73 -17.31
N GLY A 387 -2.70 8.32 -16.08
CA GLY A 387 -2.91 6.93 -15.73
C GLY A 387 -3.94 6.76 -14.63
N ARG A 388 -4.52 5.58 -14.60
CA ARG A 388 -5.57 5.19 -13.69
C ARG A 388 -5.46 3.70 -13.40
N ASP A 389 -5.81 3.30 -12.18
CA ASP A 389 -5.91 1.91 -11.79
C ASP A 389 -7.37 1.43 -11.87
N HIS A 390 -7.53 0.13 -11.91
CA HIS A 390 -8.86 -0.51 -11.98
C HIS A 390 -9.54 -0.69 -10.62
N HIS A 391 -8.93 -0.30 -9.51
CA HIS A 391 -9.49 -0.42 -8.17
C HIS A 391 -10.87 0.21 -7.99
N ASP A 392 -11.11 1.30 -8.68
CA ASP A 392 -12.37 2.04 -8.62
C ASP A 392 -13.53 1.35 -9.37
N VAL A 393 -13.27 0.23 -10.02
CA VAL A 393 -14.28 -0.56 -10.75
C VAL A 393 -14.35 -2.02 -10.30
N SER A 394 -13.35 -2.52 -9.55
CA SER A 394 -13.38 -3.87 -9.01
C SER A 394 -12.61 -3.94 -7.69
N ARG A 395 -13.12 -4.71 -6.75
CA ARG A 395 -12.46 -5.04 -5.49
C ARG A 395 -11.63 -6.33 -5.60
N SER A 396 -11.25 -6.71 -6.82
CA SER A 396 -10.67 -8.01 -7.12
C SER A 396 -9.25 -8.21 -6.62
N GLU A 397 -8.54 -7.15 -6.25
CA GLU A 397 -7.16 -7.29 -5.76
C GLU A 397 -7.02 -7.99 -4.42
N GLU A 398 -8.07 -8.04 -3.63
CA GLU A 398 -8.07 -8.82 -2.38
C GLU A 398 -7.87 -10.32 -2.61
N HIS A 399 -8.18 -10.79 -3.79
CA HIS A 399 -8.12 -12.20 -4.18
C HIS A 399 -6.89 -12.54 -5.03
N THR A 400 -6.12 -11.55 -5.44
CA THR A 400 -5.01 -11.72 -6.39
C THR A 400 -3.65 -11.24 -5.88
N SER A 401 -3.60 -10.71 -4.67
CA SER A 401 -2.35 -10.22 -4.06
C SER A 401 -1.76 -11.18 -3.06
#